data_fb2a43301deb02cb14ba31c14c7e0f34
#
_entry.id   fb2a43301deb02cb14ba31c14c7e0f34
#
_cell.length_a   1.000
_cell.length_b   1.000
_cell.length_c   1.000
_cell.angle_alpha   90.00
_cell.angle_beta   90.00
_cell.angle_gamma   90.00
#
_symmetry.space_group_name_H-M   'P 1'
#
loop_
_entity.id
_entity.type
_entity.pdbx_description
1 polymer ?
#
loop_
_entity_poly.entity_id
_entity_poly.type
_entity_poly.pdbx_seq_one_letter_code
_entity_poly.pdbx_strand_id
1 'polypeptide(L)'
;AVAIAYIKGIAPDELVNKVKDKLKNLDLRFVLDSNYIEANLKHQHSFFDTVGYTEKPDEVAAKIFEGRIGILVDGTPFVITVPYFFLENFQMPDDYYINRYYTNFNRILRWIAFFIAAFLPGLYVAVITHHFSMIPTLFIFRLAVSRAGVPLPTFVEVIIMMLAFQFIKEAGIRLPKAIGSAMSIVSALILGDAAVGAGVASRITIIVVAISTLCYFLIPKLYGALSFWS
;
A
#
# COMPACT_ATOMS: atom_id res chain seq x y z
N ALA A 1 -16.26 14.47 21.00
CA ALA A 1 -17.59 14.01 20.55
C ALA A 1 -17.45 13.13 19.31
N VAL A 2 -18.42 12.21 19.06
CA VAL A 2 -18.48 11.37 17.86
C VAL A 2 -19.84 11.60 17.20
N ALA A 3 -19.82 11.90 15.91
CA ALA A 3 -21.02 12.12 15.11
C ALA A 3 -21.10 11.11 13.97
N ILE A 4 -22.31 10.71 13.58
CA ILE A 4 -22.58 9.80 12.47
C ILE A 4 -23.31 10.58 11.39
N ALA A 5 -22.77 10.58 10.18
CA ALA A 5 -23.35 11.20 9.00
C ALA A 5 -23.79 10.13 7.99
N TYR A 6 -25.04 10.15 7.57
CA TYR A 6 -25.60 9.27 6.55
C TYR A 6 -26.86 9.89 5.94
N ILE A 7 -27.28 9.42 4.76
CA ILE A 7 -28.54 9.85 4.15
C ILE A 7 -29.62 8.85 4.50
N LYS A 8 -30.66 9.33 5.17
CA LYS A 8 -31.84 8.53 5.53
C LYS A 8 -32.57 8.09 4.25
N GLY A 9 -32.83 6.79 4.15
CA GLY A 9 -33.48 6.20 2.98
C GLY A 9 -32.55 5.73 1.88
N ILE A 10 -31.25 6.10 1.92
CA ILE A 10 -30.20 5.57 1.01
C ILE A 10 -29.32 4.58 1.75
N ALA A 11 -28.84 4.94 2.95
CA ALA A 11 -28.09 4.02 3.79
C ALA A 11 -29.01 2.92 4.35
N PRO A 12 -28.60 1.64 4.31
CA PRO A 12 -29.38 0.53 4.88
C PRO A 12 -29.55 0.72 6.40
N ASP A 13 -30.79 0.67 6.89
CA ASP A 13 -31.10 0.86 8.30
C ASP A 13 -30.40 -0.17 9.19
N GLU A 14 -30.22 -1.39 8.71
CA GLU A 14 -29.50 -2.45 9.43
C GLU A 14 -28.03 -2.05 9.66
N LEU A 15 -27.37 -1.50 8.65
CA LEU A 15 -25.99 -1.02 8.75
C LEU A 15 -25.89 0.15 9.74
N VAL A 16 -26.84 1.10 9.66
CA VAL A 16 -26.89 2.26 10.57
C VAL A 16 -27.03 1.81 12.01
N ASN A 17 -27.96 0.89 12.28
CA ASN A 17 -28.19 0.35 13.62
C ASN A 17 -26.97 -0.40 14.14
N LYS A 18 -26.37 -1.27 13.31
CA LYS A 18 -25.16 -2.01 13.65
C LYS A 18 -23.97 -1.09 14.02
N VAL A 19 -23.77 0.00 13.27
CA VAL A 19 -22.74 0.98 13.58
C VAL A 19 -23.06 1.73 14.88
N LYS A 20 -24.31 2.15 15.06
CA LYS A 20 -24.75 2.82 16.29
C LYS A 20 -24.56 1.95 17.53
N ASP A 21 -24.92 0.67 17.44
CA ASP A 21 -24.79 -0.26 18.56
C ASP A 21 -23.31 -0.53 18.89
N LYS A 22 -22.47 -0.70 17.87
CA LYS A 22 -21.03 -0.82 18.08
C LYS A 22 -20.45 0.42 18.76
N LEU A 23 -20.83 1.62 18.32
CA LEU A 23 -20.34 2.87 18.90
C LEU A 23 -20.85 3.11 20.35
N LYS A 24 -22.08 2.71 20.66
CA LYS A 24 -22.63 2.80 22.01
C LYS A 24 -21.95 1.84 23.00
N ASN A 25 -21.55 0.68 22.53
CA ASN A 25 -20.90 -0.36 23.33
C ASN A 25 -19.39 -0.18 23.45
N LEU A 26 -18.83 0.94 22.94
CA LEU A 26 -17.42 1.25 23.10
C LEU A 26 -17.15 1.67 24.56
N ASP A 27 -16.41 0.84 25.29
CA ASP A 27 -15.91 1.19 26.64
C ASP A 27 -14.54 1.89 26.52
N LEU A 28 -14.54 3.11 25.98
CA LEU A 28 -13.36 3.94 25.83
C LEU A 28 -13.41 5.10 26.84
N ARG A 29 -12.43 5.17 27.73
CA ARG A 29 -12.29 6.28 28.68
C ARG A 29 -12.00 7.62 27.99
N PHE A 30 -11.29 7.58 26.86
CA PHE A 30 -10.98 8.74 26.02
C PHE A 30 -10.76 8.31 24.58
N VAL A 31 -11.04 9.21 23.66
CA VAL A 31 -10.79 9.02 22.21
C VAL A 31 -9.89 10.17 21.79
N LEU A 32 -8.61 9.88 21.56
CA LEU A 32 -7.63 10.86 21.10
C LEU A 32 -7.56 10.93 19.57
N ASP A 33 -7.87 9.81 18.91
CA ASP A 33 -7.80 9.70 17.46
C ASP A 33 -8.88 8.73 16.93
N SER A 34 -9.24 8.88 15.66
CA SER A 34 -10.18 8.02 14.96
C SER A 34 -9.78 6.54 15.00
N ASN A 35 -8.48 6.22 15.04
CA ASN A 35 -7.96 4.86 15.10
C ASN A 35 -8.49 4.04 16.29
N TYR A 36 -8.79 4.67 17.43
CA TYR A 36 -9.38 3.96 18.58
C TYR A 36 -10.77 3.42 18.26
N ILE A 37 -11.54 4.15 17.46
CA ILE A 37 -12.87 3.73 17.02
C ILE A 37 -12.75 2.71 15.91
N GLU A 38 -11.83 2.91 14.96
CA GLU A 38 -11.59 2.02 13.84
C GLU A 38 -11.27 0.59 14.31
N ALA A 39 -10.37 0.43 15.28
CA ALA A 39 -9.98 -0.87 15.81
C ALA A 39 -11.17 -1.69 16.35
N ASN A 40 -12.17 -1.00 16.92
CA ASN A 40 -13.39 -1.64 17.44
C ASN A 40 -14.47 -1.87 16.35
N LEU A 41 -14.44 -1.08 15.29
CA LEU A 41 -15.36 -1.24 14.16
C LEU A 41 -14.92 -2.35 13.20
N LYS A 42 -13.60 -2.57 13.06
CA LYS A 42 -13.05 -3.66 12.24
C LYS A 42 -13.64 -5.01 12.65
N HIS A 43 -13.87 -5.86 11.67
CA HIS A 43 -14.17 -7.26 11.92
C HIS A 43 -12.87 -7.97 12.31
N GLN A 44 -12.80 -8.50 13.53
CA GLN A 44 -11.60 -9.18 14.10
C GLN A 44 -11.07 -10.36 13.26
N HIS A 45 -11.89 -10.89 12.35
CA HIS A 45 -11.55 -12.05 11.52
C HIS A 45 -11.51 -11.71 10.01
N SER A 46 -11.56 -10.42 9.65
CA SER A 46 -11.48 -10.04 8.25
C SER A 46 -10.03 -9.77 7.85
N PHE A 47 -9.58 -10.48 6.82
CA PHE A 47 -8.27 -10.29 6.22
C PHE A 47 -8.14 -8.94 5.48
N PHE A 48 -9.27 -8.38 5.03
CA PHE A 48 -9.33 -7.09 4.36
C PHE A 48 -9.91 -6.02 5.27
N ASP A 49 -9.46 -4.78 5.11
CA ASP A 49 -10.03 -3.65 5.82
C ASP A 49 -11.49 -3.45 5.44
N THR A 50 -12.35 -3.43 6.44
CA THR A 50 -13.80 -3.18 6.30
C THR A 50 -14.18 -1.74 6.64
N VAL A 51 -13.21 -0.96 7.05
CA VAL A 51 -13.32 0.43 7.49
C VAL A 51 -12.30 1.26 6.72
N GLY A 52 -12.75 2.32 6.08
CA GLY A 52 -11.91 3.28 5.39
C GLY A 52 -11.82 4.58 6.15
N TYR A 53 -10.80 5.38 5.87
CA TYR A 53 -10.64 6.73 6.41
C TYR A 53 -10.17 7.69 5.31
N THR A 54 -10.55 8.94 5.43
CA THR A 54 -10.15 9.99 4.51
C THR A 54 -10.22 11.35 5.19
N GLU A 55 -9.33 12.25 4.78
CA GLU A 55 -9.36 13.68 5.17
C GLU A 55 -10.13 14.53 4.16
N LYS A 56 -10.47 13.96 2.98
CA LYS A 56 -11.08 14.70 1.88
C LYS A 56 -12.60 14.75 2.03
N PRO A 57 -13.21 15.93 2.25
CA PRO A 57 -14.65 16.05 2.45
C PRO A 57 -15.46 15.66 1.21
N ASP A 58 -14.94 15.85 0.01
CA ASP A 58 -15.55 15.43 -1.25
C ASP A 58 -15.65 13.91 -1.36
N GLU A 59 -14.62 13.16 -0.92
CA GLU A 59 -14.65 11.70 -0.87
C GLU A 59 -15.68 11.21 0.16
N VAL A 60 -15.76 11.86 1.32
CA VAL A 60 -16.77 11.54 2.34
C VAL A 60 -18.17 11.76 1.79
N ALA A 61 -18.42 12.91 1.15
CA ALA A 61 -19.71 13.23 0.58
C ALA A 61 -20.11 12.21 -0.50
N ALA A 62 -19.20 11.87 -1.42
CA ALA A 62 -19.46 10.87 -2.47
C ALA A 62 -19.86 9.52 -1.86
N LYS A 63 -19.15 9.06 -0.83
CA LYS A 63 -19.45 7.79 -0.15
C LYS A 63 -20.78 7.82 0.59
N ILE A 64 -21.14 8.94 1.21
CA ILE A 64 -22.45 9.11 1.85
C ILE A 64 -23.58 9.08 0.82
N PHE A 65 -23.39 9.67 -0.36
CA PHE A 65 -24.35 9.57 -1.48
C PHE A 65 -24.51 8.14 -2.01
N GLU A 66 -23.46 7.31 -1.89
CA GLU A 66 -23.52 5.88 -2.23
C GLU A 66 -24.20 5.03 -1.16
N GLY A 67 -24.72 5.62 -0.09
CA GLY A 67 -25.41 4.90 1.00
C GLY A 67 -24.48 4.39 2.10
N ARG A 68 -23.27 4.92 2.21
CA ARG A 68 -22.33 4.60 3.28
C ARG A 68 -22.50 5.52 4.47
N ILE A 69 -21.87 5.17 5.56
CA ILE A 69 -21.89 5.90 6.82
C ILE A 69 -20.53 6.55 7.03
N GLY A 70 -20.54 7.86 7.26
CA GLY A 70 -19.38 8.62 7.72
C GLY A 70 -19.44 8.78 9.25
N ILE A 71 -18.32 8.53 9.93
CA ILE A 71 -18.18 8.73 11.37
C ILE A 71 -17.11 9.81 11.58
N LEU A 72 -17.54 10.92 12.17
CA LEU A 72 -16.69 12.06 12.47
C LEU A 72 -16.33 12.01 13.96
N VAL A 73 -15.05 12.21 14.24
CA VAL A 73 -14.48 12.19 15.59
C VAL A 73 -13.91 13.57 15.87
N ASP A 74 -14.34 14.17 16.95
CA ASP A 74 -13.86 15.47 17.39
C ASP A 74 -12.36 15.42 17.72
N GLY A 75 -11.60 16.40 17.25
CA GLY A 75 -10.14 16.48 17.45
C GLY A 75 -9.29 15.81 16.37
N THR A 76 -9.88 15.18 15.35
CA THR A 76 -9.16 14.58 14.23
C THR A 76 -9.74 15.03 12.89
N PRO A 77 -8.89 15.31 11.87
CA PRO A 77 -9.37 15.65 10.53
C PRO A 77 -9.87 14.44 9.73
N PHE A 78 -9.63 13.23 10.25
CA PHE A 78 -10.02 11.99 9.56
C PHE A 78 -11.48 11.63 9.78
N VAL A 79 -12.18 11.31 8.70
CA VAL A 79 -13.53 10.74 8.74
C VAL A 79 -13.44 9.25 8.43
N ILE A 80 -14.04 8.44 9.31
CA ILE A 80 -14.14 7.01 9.12
C ILE A 80 -15.34 6.72 8.21
N THR A 81 -15.18 5.85 7.20
CA THR A 81 -16.26 5.46 6.29
C THR A 81 -16.51 3.97 6.34
N VAL A 82 -17.78 3.57 6.45
CA VAL A 82 -18.21 2.17 6.58
C VAL A 82 -19.41 1.91 5.65
N PRO A 83 -19.43 0.81 4.92
CA PRO A 83 -18.41 -0.21 4.70
C PRO A 83 -17.30 0.26 3.77
N TYR A 84 -16.14 -0.40 3.84
CA TYR A 84 -15.00 -0.17 2.96
C TYR A 84 -14.68 -1.45 2.19
N PHE A 85 -14.35 -1.32 0.92
CA PHE A 85 -14.05 -2.46 0.04
C PHE A 85 -12.59 -2.40 -0.43
N PHE A 86 -11.95 -3.56 -0.51
CA PHE A 86 -10.57 -3.69 -0.97
C PHE A 86 -10.28 -2.97 -2.31
N LEU A 87 -11.24 -3.00 -3.23
CA LEU A 87 -11.12 -2.35 -4.54
C LEU A 87 -10.91 -0.83 -4.45
N GLU A 88 -11.34 -0.20 -3.36
CA GLU A 88 -11.19 1.24 -3.15
C GLU A 88 -9.74 1.68 -2.90
N ASN A 89 -8.86 0.74 -2.52
CA ASN A 89 -7.44 1.02 -2.37
C ASN A 89 -6.78 1.46 -3.69
N PHE A 90 -7.38 1.11 -4.83
CA PHE A 90 -6.91 1.44 -6.18
C PHE A 90 -7.59 2.66 -6.79
N GLN A 91 -8.53 3.27 -6.07
CA GLN A 91 -9.28 4.43 -6.53
C GLN A 91 -8.79 5.69 -5.83
N MET A 92 -8.65 6.77 -6.60
CA MET A 92 -8.43 8.12 -6.08
C MET A 92 -9.66 8.97 -6.28
N PRO A 93 -9.99 9.91 -5.36
CA PRO A 93 -11.05 10.88 -5.59
C PRO A 93 -10.84 11.68 -6.87
N ASP A 94 -9.59 12.03 -7.16
CA ASP A 94 -9.21 12.79 -8.36
C ASP A 94 -9.57 12.08 -9.67
N ASP A 95 -9.75 10.76 -9.65
CA ASP A 95 -10.18 9.98 -10.83
C ASP A 95 -11.58 10.38 -11.33
N TYR A 96 -12.41 11.01 -10.50
CA TYR A 96 -13.76 11.46 -10.86
C TYR A 96 -13.78 12.84 -11.51
N TYR A 97 -12.68 13.62 -11.38
CA TYR A 97 -12.57 14.99 -11.90
C TYR A 97 -11.78 15.05 -13.22
N ILE A 98 -11.14 13.96 -13.62
CA ILE A 98 -10.30 13.88 -14.82
C ILE A 98 -11.05 13.16 -15.96
N ASN A 99 -10.53 13.27 -17.18
CA ASN A 99 -11.09 12.61 -18.35
C ASN A 99 -11.23 11.09 -18.15
N ARG A 100 -12.40 10.55 -18.46
CA ARG A 100 -12.79 9.14 -18.27
C ARG A 100 -11.79 8.14 -18.88
N TYR A 101 -11.24 8.43 -20.05
CA TYR A 101 -10.28 7.53 -20.71
C TYR A 101 -8.95 7.45 -19.93
N TYR A 102 -8.46 8.60 -19.50
CA TYR A 102 -7.24 8.69 -18.70
C TYR A 102 -7.42 8.03 -17.32
N THR A 103 -8.54 8.24 -16.70
CA THR A 103 -8.90 7.60 -15.42
C THR A 103 -8.91 6.08 -15.52
N ASN A 104 -9.55 5.53 -16.56
CA ASN A 104 -9.59 4.08 -16.76
C ASN A 104 -8.19 3.50 -17.00
N PHE A 105 -7.36 4.20 -17.79
CA PHE A 105 -5.97 3.80 -17.99
C PHE A 105 -5.18 3.77 -16.67
N ASN A 106 -5.28 4.81 -15.85
CA ASN A 106 -4.61 4.88 -14.56
C ASN A 106 -5.09 3.79 -13.58
N ARG A 107 -6.38 3.47 -13.57
CA ARG A 107 -6.92 2.38 -12.76
C ARG A 107 -6.33 1.03 -13.16
N ILE A 108 -6.26 0.74 -14.46
CA ILE A 108 -5.62 -0.48 -14.96
C ILE A 108 -4.14 -0.51 -14.59
N LEU A 109 -3.43 0.63 -14.76
CA LEU A 109 -2.03 0.74 -14.40
C LEU A 109 -1.77 0.44 -12.92
N ARG A 110 -2.63 0.92 -12.00
CA ARG A 110 -2.53 0.63 -10.57
C ARG A 110 -2.73 -0.85 -10.25
N TRP A 111 -3.64 -1.53 -10.96
CA TRP A 111 -3.80 -2.97 -10.83
C TRP A 111 -2.57 -3.74 -11.29
N ILE A 112 -2.03 -3.39 -12.46
CA ILE A 112 -0.79 -3.98 -12.96
C ILE A 112 0.36 -3.74 -11.97
N ALA A 113 0.48 -2.51 -11.46
CA ALA A 113 1.49 -2.15 -10.47
C ALA A 113 1.36 -2.99 -9.19
N PHE A 114 0.14 -3.24 -8.71
CA PHE A 114 -0.09 -4.12 -7.57
C PHE A 114 0.44 -5.54 -7.80
N PHE A 115 0.11 -6.14 -8.94
CA PHE A 115 0.59 -7.47 -9.27
C PHE A 115 2.12 -7.51 -9.43
N ILE A 116 2.70 -6.50 -10.06
CA ILE A 116 4.16 -6.38 -10.19
C ILE A 116 4.80 -6.23 -8.80
N ALA A 117 4.29 -5.34 -7.96
CA ALA A 117 4.82 -5.12 -6.62
C ALA A 117 4.79 -6.40 -5.77
N ALA A 118 3.70 -7.17 -5.85
CA ALA A 118 3.51 -8.38 -5.05
C ALA A 118 4.29 -9.60 -5.58
N PHE A 119 4.29 -9.80 -6.90
CA PHE A 119 4.77 -11.06 -7.47
C PHE A 119 6.12 -10.99 -8.16
N LEU A 120 6.56 -9.81 -8.64
CA LEU A 120 7.79 -9.70 -9.43
C LEU A 120 9.04 -10.21 -8.69
N PRO A 121 9.29 -9.89 -7.41
CA PRO A 121 10.46 -10.41 -6.70
C PRO A 121 10.43 -11.93 -6.54
N GLY A 122 9.26 -12.48 -6.20
CA GLY A 122 9.08 -13.93 -6.08
C GLY A 122 9.23 -14.66 -7.40
N LEU A 123 8.67 -14.12 -8.48
CA LEU A 123 8.79 -14.66 -9.83
C LEU A 123 10.25 -14.63 -10.30
N TYR A 124 10.97 -13.54 -10.04
CA TYR A 124 12.40 -13.44 -10.34
C TYR A 124 13.20 -14.54 -9.66
N VAL A 125 12.99 -14.74 -8.35
CA VAL A 125 13.64 -15.81 -7.59
C VAL A 125 13.27 -17.18 -8.16
N ALA A 126 12.00 -17.45 -8.41
CA ALA A 126 11.52 -18.74 -8.93
C ALA A 126 12.12 -19.07 -10.30
N VAL A 127 12.15 -18.10 -11.21
CA VAL A 127 12.70 -18.29 -12.56
C VAL A 127 14.22 -18.56 -12.51
N ILE A 128 14.94 -17.82 -11.68
CA ILE A 128 16.39 -17.97 -11.59
C ILE A 128 16.82 -19.24 -10.84
N THR A 129 16.04 -19.69 -9.85
CA THR A 129 16.43 -20.85 -9.05
C THR A 129 15.94 -22.17 -9.63
N HIS A 130 14.76 -22.18 -10.27
CA HIS A 130 14.11 -23.43 -10.69
C HIS A 130 13.81 -23.55 -12.17
N HIS A 131 13.72 -22.45 -12.90
CA HIS A 131 13.24 -22.45 -14.28
C HIS A 131 14.17 -21.75 -15.27
N PHE A 132 15.47 -22.07 -15.24
CA PHE A 132 16.44 -21.49 -16.19
C PHE A 132 16.08 -21.72 -17.66
N SER A 133 15.38 -22.80 -17.98
CA SER A 133 14.99 -23.13 -19.35
C SER A 133 13.99 -22.14 -19.98
N MET A 134 13.30 -21.34 -19.17
CA MET A 134 12.38 -20.30 -19.65
C MET A 134 13.10 -19.03 -20.13
N ILE A 135 14.38 -18.89 -19.79
CA ILE A 135 15.16 -17.70 -20.09
C ILE A 135 15.94 -17.92 -21.39
N PRO A 136 15.93 -16.95 -22.33
CA PRO A 136 16.78 -17.03 -23.52
C PRO A 136 18.26 -17.19 -23.14
N THR A 137 19.00 -18.05 -23.84
CA THR A 137 20.39 -18.41 -23.51
C THR A 137 21.34 -17.23 -23.39
N LEU A 138 21.19 -16.22 -24.25
CA LEU A 138 21.97 -14.98 -24.17
C LEU A 138 21.72 -14.21 -22.85
N PHE A 139 20.51 -14.23 -22.36
CA PHE A 139 20.15 -13.55 -21.11
C PHE A 139 20.67 -14.33 -19.90
N ILE A 140 20.63 -15.68 -19.93
CA ILE A 140 21.20 -16.53 -18.88
C ILE A 140 22.69 -16.23 -18.72
N PHE A 141 23.42 -16.09 -19.82
CA PHE A 141 24.86 -15.78 -19.77
C PHE A 141 25.12 -14.42 -19.09
N ARG A 142 24.36 -13.38 -19.45
CA ARG A 142 24.46 -12.05 -18.82
C ARG A 142 24.11 -12.11 -17.33
N LEU A 143 23.13 -12.91 -16.96
CA LEU A 143 22.68 -13.13 -15.60
C LEU A 143 23.79 -13.80 -14.76
N ALA A 144 24.41 -14.86 -15.30
CA ALA A 144 25.53 -15.55 -14.67
C ALA A 144 26.72 -14.60 -14.44
N VAL A 145 27.08 -13.80 -15.45
CA VAL A 145 28.14 -12.78 -15.32
C VAL A 145 27.79 -11.72 -14.28
N SER A 146 26.57 -11.24 -14.26
CA SER A 146 26.11 -10.24 -13.27
C SER A 146 26.15 -10.76 -11.84
N ARG A 147 26.08 -12.07 -11.64
CA ARG A 147 26.08 -12.74 -10.34
C ARG A 147 27.42 -13.35 -9.94
N ALA A 148 28.40 -13.35 -10.82
CA ALA A 148 29.69 -14.00 -10.62
C ALA A 148 30.47 -13.52 -9.38
N GLY A 149 30.15 -12.33 -8.83
CA GLY A 149 30.77 -11.78 -7.64
C GLY A 149 29.90 -11.82 -6.37
N VAL A 150 28.69 -12.39 -6.42
CA VAL A 150 27.75 -12.39 -5.30
C VAL A 150 27.74 -13.77 -4.61
N PRO A 151 28.19 -13.87 -3.35
CA PRO A 151 28.26 -15.15 -2.64
C PRO A 151 26.91 -15.61 -2.09
N LEU A 152 25.88 -14.76 -2.11
CA LEU A 152 24.58 -15.02 -1.52
C LEU A 152 23.63 -15.73 -2.51
N PRO A 153 22.79 -16.66 -2.02
CA PRO A 153 21.69 -17.22 -2.81
C PRO A 153 20.71 -16.10 -3.22
N THR A 154 20.11 -16.18 -4.43
CA THR A 154 19.19 -15.16 -4.97
C THR A 154 18.05 -14.78 -4.02
N PHE A 155 17.49 -15.77 -3.32
CA PHE A 155 16.42 -15.54 -2.36
C PHE A 155 16.85 -14.61 -1.21
N VAL A 156 18.03 -14.88 -0.62
CA VAL A 156 18.58 -14.06 0.47
C VAL A 156 18.94 -12.66 -0.01
N GLU A 157 19.55 -12.56 -1.19
CA GLU A 157 19.86 -11.29 -1.86
C GLU A 157 18.63 -10.41 -2.03
N VAL A 158 17.53 -10.96 -2.57
CA VAL A 158 16.27 -10.24 -2.77
C VAL A 158 15.68 -9.77 -1.44
N ILE A 159 15.64 -10.64 -0.41
CA ILE A 159 15.11 -10.29 0.91
C ILE A 159 15.92 -9.15 1.53
N ILE A 160 17.24 -9.24 1.54
CA ILE A 160 18.11 -8.20 2.12
C ILE A 160 17.86 -6.87 1.43
N MET A 161 17.79 -6.86 0.09
CA MET A 161 17.56 -5.63 -0.65
C MET A 161 16.15 -5.07 -0.43
N MET A 162 15.11 -5.91 -0.37
CA MET A 162 13.75 -5.46 -0.06
C MET A 162 13.66 -4.86 1.34
N LEU A 163 14.29 -5.46 2.35
CA LEU A 163 14.34 -4.93 3.71
C LEU A 163 15.10 -3.60 3.77
N ALA A 164 16.22 -3.50 3.07
CA ALA A 164 16.99 -2.27 3.00
C ALA A 164 16.19 -1.11 2.39
N PHE A 165 15.48 -1.34 1.28
CA PHE A 165 14.59 -0.35 0.70
C PHE A 165 13.41 -0.02 1.62
N GLN A 166 12.87 -0.98 2.35
CA GLN A 166 11.80 -0.72 3.32
C GLN A 166 12.30 0.15 4.48
N PHE A 167 13.51 -0.05 4.97
CA PHE A 167 14.10 0.82 5.99
C PHE A 167 14.33 2.25 5.49
N ILE A 168 14.82 2.42 4.26
CA ILE A 168 14.97 3.76 3.66
C ILE A 168 13.61 4.47 3.57
N LYS A 169 12.58 3.76 3.13
CA LYS A 169 11.22 4.29 3.04
C LYS A 169 10.67 4.70 4.40
N GLU A 170 10.80 3.84 5.40
CA GLU A 170 10.32 4.10 6.77
C GLU A 170 11.06 5.29 7.39
N ALA A 171 12.37 5.38 7.18
CA ALA A 171 13.15 6.52 7.62
C ALA A 171 12.72 7.82 6.92
N GLY A 172 12.44 7.75 5.61
CA GLY A 172 11.99 8.90 4.82
C GLY A 172 10.66 9.50 5.28
N ILE A 173 9.74 8.66 5.75
CA ILE A 173 8.43 9.11 6.27
C ILE A 173 8.57 9.84 7.62
N ARG A 174 9.54 9.45 8.45
CA ARG A 174 9.79 10.04 9.78
C ARG A 174 10.55 11.36 9.76
N LEU A 175 11.21 11.66 8.64
CA LEU A 175 11.95 12.91 8.47
C LEU A 175 11.02 14.05 8.01
N PRO A 176 11.36 15.32 8.31
CA PRO A 176 10.66 16.47 7.75
C PRO A 176 10.61 16.40 6.22
N LYS A 177 9.46 16.71 5.61
CA LYS A 177 9.20 16.52 4.16
C LYS A 177 10.31 17.06 3.24
N ALA A 178 10.88 18.21 3.58
CA ALA A 178 11.93 18.83 2.76
C ALA A 178 13.25 18.01 2.73
N ILE A 179 13.57 17.32 3.81
CA ILE A 179 14.80 16.53 3.95
C ILE A 179 14.54 15.07 3.61
N GLY A 180 13.38 14.53 4.00
CA GLY A 180 13.03 13.11 3.86
C GLY A 180 13.07 12.62 2.42
N SER A 181 12.53 13.38 1.47
CA SER A 181 12.55 13.02 0.04
C SER A 181 13.98 13.01 -0.53
N ALA A 182 14.77 14.03 -0.24
CA ALA A 182 16.16 14.10 -0.70
C ALA A 182 17.02 12.97 -0.11
N MET A 183 16.89 12.72 1.19
CA MET A 183 17.62 11.64 1.87
C MET A 183 17.22 10.26 1.35
N SER A 184 15.95 10.03 1.05
CA SER A 184 15.49 8.75 0.50
C SER A 184 16.09 8.49 -0.90
N ILE A 185 16.17 9.51 -1.77
CA ILE A 185 16.77 9.38 -3.11
C ILE A 185 18.27 9.10 -2.98
N VAL A 186 19.00 9.90 -2.19
CA VAL A 186 20.44 9.73 -2.00
C VAL A 186 20.76 8.38 -1.37
N SER A 187 20.02 7.98 -0.33
CA SER A 187 20.23 6.70 0.34
C SER A 187 19.98 5.52 -0.59
N ALA A 188 18.92 5.57 -1.42
CA ALA A 188 18.64 4.51 -2.38
C ALA A 188 19.73 4.38 -3.45
N LEU A 189 20.25 5.51 -3.94
CA LEU A 189 21.33 5.54 -4.92
C LEU A 189 22.64 4.99 -4.32
N ILE A 190 23.05 5.50 -3.16
CA ILE A 190 24.29 5.08 -2.49
C ILE A 190 24.20 3.61 -2.09
N LEU A 191 23.08 3.18 -1.50
CA LEU A 191 22.91 1.80 -1.09
C LEU A 191 22.93 0.85 -2.30
N GLY A 192 22.25 1.22 -3.40
CA GLY A 192 22.22 0.43 -4.61
C GLY A 192 23.60 0.24 -5.24
N ASP A 193 24.36 1.30 -5.37
CA ASP A 193 25.72 1.25 -5.92
C ASP A 193 26.70 0.51 -4.99
N ALA A 194 26.65 0.81 -3.70
CA ALA A 194 27.48 0.14 -2.69
C ALA A 194 27.19 -1.36 -2.60
N ALA A 195 25.91 -1.77 -2.66
CA ALA A 195 25.53 -3.18 -2.61
C ALA A 195 26.07 -3.97 -3.82
N VAL A 196 26.05 -3.37 -5.01
CA VAL A 196 26.68 -3.96 -6.21
C VAL A 196 28.19 -3.98 -6.09
N GLY A 197 28.80 -2.87 -5.69
CA GLY A 197 30.26 -2.76 -5.55
C GLY A 197 30.85 -3.70 -4.52
N ALA A 198 30.13 -3.95 -3.43
CA ALA A 198 30.51 -4.90 -2.38
C ALA A 198 30.15 -6.37 -2.73
N GLY A 199 29.50 -6.65 -3.83
CA GLY A 199 29.07 -8.00 -4.19
C GLY A 199 27.97 -8.57 -3.28
N VAL A 200 27.19 -7.70 -2.61
CA VAL A 200 26.07 -8.13 -1.76
C VAL A 200 24.84 -8.43 -2.62
N ALA A 201 24.65 -7.67 -3.68
CA ALA A 201 23.53 -7.84 -4.59
C ALA A 201 23.96 -7.71 -6.06
N SER A 202 23.34 -8.47 -6.94
CA SER A 202 23.54 -8.34 -8.37
C SER A 202 22.79 -7.12 -8.93
N ARG A 203 23.29 -6.55 -10.02
CA ARG A 203 22.64 -5.40 -10.69
C ARG A 203 21.19 -5.71 -11.09
N ILE A 204 20.92 -6.95 -11.49
CA ILE A 204 19.58 -7.36 -11.92
C ILE A 204 18.65 -7.45 -10.74
N THR A 205 19.08 -7.96 -9.59
CA THR A 205 18.29 -7.97 -8.36
C THR A 205 17.90 -6.58 -7.92
N ILE A 206 18.82 -5.61 -7.98
CA ILE A 206 18.50 -4.22 -7.64
C ILE A 206 17.44 -3.64 -8.57
N ILE A 207 17.53 -3.90 -9.87
CA ILE A 207 16.51 -3.45 -10.84
C ILE A 207 15.14 -4.04 -10.52
N VAL A 208 15.07 -5.34 -10.25
CA VAL A 208 13.82 -6.04 -9.91
C VAL A 208 13.19 -5.47 -8.64
N VAL A 209 13.99 -5.30 -7.59
CA VAL A 209 13.53 -4.75 -6.31
C VAL A 209 13.11 -3.28 -6.47
N ALA A 210 13.86 -2.48 -7.25
CA ALA A 210 13.52 -1.09 -7.52
C ALA A 210 12.19 -0.97 -8.27
N ILE A 211 11.96 -1.77 -9.32
CA ILE A 211 10.69 -1.77 -10.07
C ILE A 211 9.54 -2.17 -9.14
N SER A 212 9.70 -3.23 -8.35
CA SER A 212 8.69 -3.66 -7.40
C SER A 212 8.34 -2.56 -6.40
N THR A 213 9.35 -1.88 -5.85
CA THR A 213 9.16 -0.78 -4.90
C THR A 213 8.49 0.44 -5.55
N LEU A 214 8.87 0.80 -6.79
CA LEU A 214 8.21 1.88 -7.52
C LEU A 214 6.74 1.56 -7.82
N CYS A 215 6.43 0.33 -8.21
CA CYS A 215 5.06 -0.12 -8.42
C CYS A 215 4.23 -0.05 -7.14
N TYR A 216 4.84 -0.35 -5.99
CA TYR A 216 4.18 -0.21 -4.71
C TYR A 216 3.75 1.24 -4.40
N PHE A 217 4.53 2.25 -4.78
CA PHE A 217 4.17 3.67 -4.59
C PHE A 217 3.04 4.15 -5.50
N LEU A 218 2.72 3.41 -6.58
CA LEU A 218 1.57 3.72 -7.43
C LEU A 218 0.21 3.41 -6.79
N ILE A 219 0.18 2.68 -5.67
CA ILE A 219 -1.03 2.32 -4.96
C ILE A 219 -1.42 3.47 -4.01
N PRO A 220 -2.58 4.14 -4.23
CA PRO A 220 -2.92 5.38 -3.49
C PRO A 220 -3.12 5.18 -1.99
N LYS A 221 -3.77 4.07 -1.60
CA LYS A 221 -4.08 3.74 -0.20
C LYS A 221 -3.25 2.56 0.26
N LEU A 222 -1.97 2.86 0.49
CA LEU A 222 -0.94 1.88 0.80
C LEU A 222 -1.23 1.05 2.05
N TYR A 223 -1.80 1.66 3.08
CA TYR A 223 -2.04 0.99 4.37
C TYR A 223 -3.10 -0.10 4.28
N GLY A 224 -4.14 0.10 3.47
CA GLY A 224 -5.16 -0.92 3.24
C GLY A 224 -4.69 -2.09 2.36
N ALA A 225 -3.70 -1.85 1.49
CA ALA A 225 -3.09 -2.90 0.68
C ALA A 225 -2.05 -3.72 1.47
N LEU A 226 -1.50 -3.16 2.57
CA LEU A 226 -0.53 -3.81 3.45
C LEU A 226 -1.14 -4.76 4.48
N SER A 227 -2.44 -4.70 4.73
CA SER A 227 -3.11 -5.71 5.55
C SER A 227 -2.96 -7.13 4.96
N PHE A 228 -2.52 -7.20 3.71
CA PHE A 228 -2.13 -8.45 3.03
C PHE A 228 -0.77 -9.01 3.51
N TRP A 229 0.07 -8.21 4.20
CA TRP A 229 1.42 -8.57 4.64
C TRP A 229 1.58 -8.63 6.16
N SER A 230 0.58 -8.25 6.92
CA SER A 230 0.52 -8.33 8.38
C SER A 230 -0.30 -9.54 8.85
#